data_8d0f4fa851937d49f820c67203f4e1c1
#
_entry.id   8d0f4fa851937d49f820c67203f4e1c1
#
_cell.length_a   1.000
_cell.length_b   1.000
_cell.length_c   1.000
_cell.angle_alpha   90.00
_cell.angle_beta   90.00
_cell.angle_gamma   90.00
#
_symmetry.space_group_name_H-M   'P 1'
#
loop_
_entity.id
_entity.type
_entity.pdbx_description
1 polymer ?
#
loop_
_entity_poly.entity_id
_entity_poly.type
_entity_poly.pdbx_seq_one_letter_code
_entity_poly.pdbx_strand_id
1 'polypeptide(L)'
;MPVIGNNPKKLKGKGVVFAGYGISEEKYDDYKGLDVKGKVVLFFLGEPKRNGKFILSGNDKYSKYTYPGILTKMKIAKQKGAVAAIVINPAMQILSSNTVKINSKSDMYFPGEGEEDKINYISLSHAAAKKIFPKWNMDSFVAQSKSASPFAADKVLPLNTSFSFNYKKTRQLVNASNVIGIIEGTDKKDEYVFLTGHYDHLGKKDGKIYYGADDDGSGTCAVLQMAAAFAKAKAEGKGPRRTIVFMTVSGEEKGLWGSEYYTDHPIFSLDKTSVDLNTDMVGRTDTERKTSDTLNYVYVIGHNKLSSDLQGINEGENKKHTQLVLDYRFDDPDDPNRIYFRSDHYNFARKGVPILFFYDGMLKADYHKPTDTVDKINFALYEKRVRMIFHTAWAIANRDEMLKRDIPLSEETR
;
A
#
# COMPACT_ATOMS: atom_id res chain seq x y z
N MET A 1 7.25 5.74 24.60
CA MET A 1 5.96 5.15 24.20
C MET A 1 5.45 5.89 22.97
N PRO A 2 5.20 5.22 21.84
CA PRO A 2 4.61 5.89 20.70
C PRO A 2 3.14 6.24 21.00
N VAL A 3 2.76 7.46 20.68
CA VAL A 3 1.38 7.93 20.74
C VAL A 3 0.95 8.31 19.34
N ILE A 4 -0.10 7.66 18.86
CA ILE A 4 -0.63 7.86 17.51
C ILE A 4 -2.09 8.30 17.65
N GLY A 5 -2.50 9.29 16.88
CA GLY A 5 -3.88 9.78 16.84
C GLY A 5 -4.00 11.29 16.89
N ASN A 6 -5.21 11.76 16.88
CA ASN A 6 -5.55 13.17 16.91
C ASN A 6 -5.13 13.82 18.22
N ASN A 7 -4.85 15.05 18.13
CA ASN A 7 -4.07 15.88 19.02
C ASN A 7 -4.84 16.49 20.23
N PRO A 8 -5.13 15.79 21.33
CA PRO A 8 -5.25 16.50 22.59
C PRO A 8 -3.87 16.62 23.21
N LYS A 9 -3.50 17.81 23.62
CA LYS A 9 -2.26 18.06 24.40
C LYS A 9 -2.29 17.35 25.76
N LYS A 10 -3.46 16.94 26.22
CA LYS A 10 -3.68 16.24 27.48
C LYS A 10 -4.81 15.25 27.35
N LEU A 11 -4.50 13.99 27.61
CA LEU A 11 -5.44 12.89 27.57
C LEU A 11 -5.82 12.50 29.01
N LYS A 12 -7.10 12.54 29.32
CA LYS A 12 -7.65 12.10 30.63
C LYS A 12 -8.76 11.09 30.38
N GLY A 13 -8.71 9.97 31.07
CA GLY A 13 -9.78 8.97 31.08
C GLY A 13 -10.30 8.76 32.51
N LYS A 14 -11.61 8.51 32.61
CA LYS A 14 -12.30 8.22 33.90
C LYS A 14 -12.05 6.79 34.42
N GLY A 15 -11.10 6.08 33.89
CA GLY A 15 -10.74 4.71 34.21
C GLY A 15 -10.21 3.97 32.98
N VAL A 16 -9.70 2.78 33.21
CA VAL A 16 -9.25 1.86 32.16
C VAL A 16 -10.09 0.62 32.18
N VAL A 17 -10.62 0.22 31.02
CA VAL A 17 -11.45 -0.97 30.84
C VAL A 17 -10.73 -1.93 29.90
N PHE A 18 -10.60 -3.19 30.30
CA PHE A 18 -10.03 -4.21 29.46
C PHE A 18 -11.08 -4.80 28.53
N ALA A 19 -10.84 -4.73 27.25
CA ALA A 19 -11.71 -5.25 26.19
C ALA A 19 -10.98 -6.31 25.34
N GLY A 20 -10.49 -7.36 25.96
CA GLY A 20 -9.91 -8.53 25.30
C GLY A 20 -8.98 -8.20 24.14
N TYR A 21 -9.43 -8.53 22.92
CA TYR A 21 -8.78 -8.17 21.66
C TYR A 21 -9.34 -6.89 21.01
N GLY A 22 -10.31 -6.23 21.63
CA GLY A 22 -10.97 -5.06 21.07
C GLY A 22 -11.81 -5.34 19.83
N ILE A 23 -12.42 -6.51 19.77
CA ILE A 23 -13.25 -6.98 18.66
C ILE A 23 -14.73 -6.82 19.02
N SER A 24 -15.55 -6.41 18.05
CA SER A 24 -16.99 -6.36 18.18
C SER A 24 -17.63 -6.87 16.90
N GLU A 25 -18.02 -8.14 16.91
CA GLU A 25 -18.71 -8.86 15.85
C GLU A 25 -19.83 -9.71 16.45
N GLU A 26 -20.80 -10.09 15.64
CA GLU A 26 -21.92 -10.92 16.08
C GLU A 26 -21.50 -12.22 16.78
N LYS A 27 -20.48 -12.88 16.22
CA LYS A 27 -19.97 -14.16 16.72
C LYS A 27 -18.94 -14.01 17.85
N TYR A 28 -18.37 -12.83 18.04
CA TYR A 28 -17.32 -12.58 19.03
C TYR A 28 -17.30 -11.09 19.40
N ASP A 29 -17.69 -10.74 20.62
CA ASP A 29 -17.74 -9.34 21.08
C ASP A 29 -17.09 -9.17 22.46
N ASP A 30 -15.88 -8.58 22.45
CA ASP A 30 -15.12 -8.24 23.65
C ASP A 30 -15.74 -7.05 24.42
N TYR A 31 -16.65 -6.31 23.81
CA TYR A 31 -17.30 -5.15 24.43
C TYR A 31 -18.65 -5.47 25.07
N LYS A 32 -19.12 -6.72 24.93
CA LYS A 32 -20.42 -7.13 25.50
C LYS A 32 -20.46 -6.91 27.01
N GLY A 33 -21.41 -6.10 27.47
CA GLY A 33 -21.56 -5.78 28.89
C GLY A 33 -20.54 -4.75 29.44
N LEU A 34 -19.63 -4.20 28.62
CA LEU A 34 -18.66 -3.21 29.06
C LEU A 34 -19.16 -1.78 28.82
N ASP A 35 -19.06 -0.94 29.85
CA ASP A 35 -19.19 0.52 29.72
C ASP A 35 -17.81 1.13 29.48
N VAL A 36 -17.55 1.58 28.28
CA VAL A 36 -16.28 2.21 27.86
C VAL A 36 -16.41 3.71 27.60
N LYS A 37 -17.61 4.27 27.72
CA LYS A 37 -17.87 5.68 27.41
C LYS A 37 -17.09 6.61 28.36
N GLY A 38 -16.26 7.48 27.76
CA GLY A 38 -15.39 8.40 28.49
C GLY A 38 -14.21 7.74 29.20
N LYS A 39 -13.96 6.45 28.96
CA LYS A 39 -12.86 5.69 29.56
C LYS A 39 -11.75 5.39 28.53
N VAL A 40 -10.60 4.93 29.04
CA VAL A 40 -9.53 4.39 28.23
C VAL A 40 -9.76 2.89 28.08
N VAL A 41 -9.78 2.40 26.87
CA VAL A 41 -9.92 0.96 26.59
C VAL A 41 -8.54 0.33 26.44
N LEU A 42 -8.34 -0.83 27.06
CA LEU A 42 -7.13 -1.62 26.94
C LEU A 42 -7.45 -2.92 26.21
N PHE A 43 -6.67 -3.27 25.19
CA PHE A 43 -6.84 -4.52 24.48
C PHE A 43 -5.52 -5.08 23.90
N PHE A 44 -5.54 -6.36 23.53
CA PHE A 44 -4.42 -7.00 22.86
C PHE A 44 -4.44 -6.79 21.35
N LEU A 45 -3.24 -6.71 20.78
CA LEU A 45 -3.04 -6.77 19.32
C LEU A 45 -3.27 -8.20 18.81
N GLY A 46 -3.75 -8.32 17.56
CA GLY A 46 -4.05 -9.60 16.93
C GLY A 46 -5.49 -10.06 17.15
N GLU A 47 -5.73 -11.34 16.93
CA GLU A 47 -7.02 -12.00 17.04
C GLU A 47 -6.91 -13.30 17.84
N PRO A 48 -7.98 -13.74 18.54
CA PRO A 48 -7.98 -15.00 19.25
C PRO A 48 -7.98 -16.18 18.29
N LYS A 49 -7.29 -17.26 18.69
CA LYS A 49 -7.25 -18.53 17.97
C LYS A 49 -7.81 -19.65 18.82
N ARG A 50 -8.47 -20.61 18.17
CA ARG A 50 -8.90 -21.89 18.76
C ARG A 50 -8.35 -23.02 17.91
N ASN A 51 -7.59 -23.96 18.52
CA ASN A 51 -6.95 -25.07 17.82
C ASN A 51 -6.11 -24.60 16.60
N GLY A 52 -5.36 -23.52 16.76
CA GLY A 52 -4.53 -22.92 15.70
C GLY A 52 -5.27 -22.03 14.70
N LYS A 53 -6.60 -22.14 14.59
CA LYS A 53 -7.43 -21.38 13.64
C LYS A 53 -7.96 -20.08 14.26
N PHE A 54 -8.08 -19.02 13.46
CA PHE A 54 -8.69 -17.77 13.91
C PHE A 54 -10.19 -17.98 14.18
N ILE A 55 -10.69 -17.46 15.32
CA ILE A 55 -12.09 -17.66 15.73
C ILE A 55 -13.06 -16.99 14.74
N LEU A 56 -12.72 -15.82 14.21
CA LEU A 56 -13.62 -15.07 13.33
C LEU A 56 -13.77 -15.73 11.95
N SER A 57 -12.66 -16.13 11.34
CA SER A 57 -12.68 -16.77 10.02
C SER A 57 -12.92 -18.29 10.07
N GLY A 58 -12.63 -18.92 11.20
CA GLY A 58 -12.71 -20.37 11.35
C GLY A 58 -11.57 -21.16 10.67
N ASN A 59 -10.60 -20.47 10.09
CA ASN A 59 -9.49 -21.05 9.33
C ASN A 59 -8.14 -20.37 9.63
N ASP A 60 -7.13 -20.56 8.80
CA ASP A 60 -5.79 -19.98 8.97
C ASP A 60 -5.68 -18.53 8.48
N LYS A 61 -6.69 -18.02 7.77
CA LYS A 61 -6.71 -16.64 7.26
C LYS A 61 -7.15 -15.70 8.38
N TYR A 62 -6.36 -14.65 8.61
CA TYR A 62 -6.71 -13.61 9.56
C TYR A 62 -7.79 -12.66 8.98
N SER A 63 -8.48 -11.93 9.85
CA SER A 63 -9.47 -10.94 9.46
C SER A 63 -8.92 -9.50 9.51
N LYS A 64 -9.80 -8.53 9.23
CA LYS A 64 -9.54 -7.09 9.41
C LYS A 64 -9.03 -6.70 10.81
N TYR A 65 -9.16 -7.56 11.80
CA TYR A 65 -8.69 -7.33 13.18
C TYR A 65 -7.22 -7.67 13.40
N THR A 66 -6.61 -8.41 12.47
CA THR A 66 -5.15 -8.60 12.43
C THR A 66 -4.50 -7.63 11.44
N TYR A 67 -5.11 -7.40 10.26
CA TYR A 67 -4.64 -6.43 9.29
C TYR A 67 -5.85 -5.73 8.62
N PRO A 68 -5.92 -4.41 8.60
CA PRO A 68 -5.03 -3.41 9.19
C PRO A 68 -5.07 -3.34 10.73
N GLY A 69 -5.84 -4.22 11.37
CA GLY A 69 -5.80 -4.57 12.79
C GLY A 69 -6.07 -3.41 13.72
N ILE A 70 -5.03 -2.70 14.10
CA ILE A 70 -5.11 -1.63 15.11
C ILE A 70 -6.07 -0.50 14.69
N LEU A 71 -6.12 -0.13 13.42
CA LEU A 71 -6.99 0.92 12.91
C LEU A 71 -8.48 0.53 13.06
N THR A 72 -8.83 -0.71 12.70
CA THR A 72 -10.17 -1.25 12.87
C THR A 72 -10.60 -1.22 14.34
N LYS A 73 -9.72 -1.67 15.25
CA LYS A 73 -9.98 -1.68 16.70
C LYS A 73 -10.13 -0.28 17.28
N MET A 74 -9.34 0.69 16.80
CA MET A 74 -9.46 2.10 17.19
C MET A 74 -10.80 2.70 16.79
N LYS A 75 -11.26 2.41 15.56
CA LYS A 75 -12.56 2.86 15.06
C LYS A 75 -13.70 2.33 15.94
N ILE A 76 -13.67 1.04 16.27
CA ILE A 76 -14.68 0.43 17.16
C ILE A 76 -14.64 1.04 18.55
N ALA A 77 -13.45 1.17 19.15
CA ALA A 77 -13.31 1.78 20.47
C ALA A 77 -13.92 3.20 20.51
N LYS A 78 -13.66 4.00 19.45
CA LYS A 78 -14.25 5.34 19.31
C LYS A 78 -15.77 5.28 19.19
N GLN A 79 -16.31 4.42 18.33
CA GLN A 79 -17.76 4.24 18.13
C GLN A 79 -18.47 3.87 19.44
N LYS A 80 -17.80 3.10 20.30
CA LYS A 80 -18.33 2.74 21.63
C LYS A 80 -18.10 3.84 22.69
N GLY A 81 -17.50 4.98 22.31
CA GLY A 81 -17.34 6.17 23.16
C GLY A 81 -16.08 6.18 24.02
N ALA A 82 -15.11 5.32 23.76
CA ALA A 82 -13.81 5.39 24.42
C ALA A 82 -13.05 6.68 24.02
N VAL A 83 -12.29 7.28 24.96
CA VAL A 83 -11.53 8.51 24.71
C VAL A 83 -10.11 8.24 24.28
N ALA A 84 -9.59 7.06 24.59
CA ALA A 84 -8.27 6.60 24.18
C ALA A 84 -8.16 5.08 24.29
N ALA A 85 -7.06 4.54 23.78
CA ALA A 85 -6.75 3.13 23.92
C ALA A 85 -5.32 2.86 24.40
N ILE A 86 -5.15 1.75 25.09
CA ILE A 86 -3.87 1.14 25.41
C ILE A 86 -3.81 -0.20 24.70
N VAL A 87 -2.80 -0.39 23.88
CA VAL A 87 -2.63 -1.60 23.06
C VAL A 87 -1.42 -2.38 23.56
N ILE A 88 -1.63 -3.63 23.87
CA ILE A 88 -0.56 -4.53 24.29
C ILE A 88 -0.30 -5.53 23.16
N ASN A 89 0.97 -5.66 22.75
CA ASN A 89 1.38 -6.74 21.87
C ASN A 89 1.79 -7.94 22.73
N PRO A 90 0.99 -9.02 22.78
CA PRO A 90 1.29 -10.18 23.63
C PRO A 90 2.51 -10.97 23.16
N ALA A 91 2.88 -10.85 21.89
CA ALA A 91 4.07 -11.51 21.34
C ALA A 91 5.37 -10.75 21.64
N MET A 92 5.28 -9.52 22.13
CA MET A 92 6.43 -8.65 22.33
C MET A 92 6.74 -8.44 23.83
N GLN A 93 7.71 -9.14 24.34
CA GLN A 93 8.14 -9.04 25.73
C GLN A 93 8.70 -7.65 26.06
N ILE A 94 9.61 -7.17 25.23
CA ILE A 94 10.24 -5.85 25.33
C ILE A 94 10.23 -5.21 23.95
N LEU A 95 9.93 -3.92 23.87
CA LEU A 95 10.12 -3.19 22.61
C LEU A 95 11.60 -3.18 22.25
N SER A 96 11.94 -3.67 21.07
CA SER A 96 13.31 -3.57 20.57
C SER A 96 13.70 -2.10 20.41
N SER A 97 14.99 -1.80 20.55
CA SER A 97 15.50 -0.45 20.32
C SER A 97 15.14 0.07 18.92
N ASN A 98 15.12 -0.81 17.93
CA ASN A 98 14.68 -0.48 16.57
C ASN A 98 13.19 -0.10 16.52
N THR A 99 12.31 -0.87 17.18
CA THR A 99 10.88 -0.54 17.28
C THR A 99 10.67 0.81 17.97
N VAL A 100 11.39 1.09 19.04
CA VAL A 100 11.33 2.40 19.73
C VAL A 100 11.78 3.51 18.79
N LYS A 101 12.88 3.31 18.06
CA LYS A 101 13.41 4.27 17.10
C LYS A 101 12.42 4.55 15.96
N ILE A 102 11.81 3.51 15.38
CA ILE A 102 10.79 3.66 14.34
C ILE A 102 9.58 4.44 14.87
N ASN A 103 9.06 4.06 16.02
CA ASN A 103 7.88 4.68 16.62
C ASN A 103 8.11 6.10 17.15
N SER A 104 9.35 6.52 17.34
CA SER A 104 9.71 7.88 17.76
C SER A 104 9.92 8.83 16.58
N LYS A 105 9.95 8.32 15.34
CA LYS A 105 10.09 9.14 14.13
C LYS A 105 8.81 9.90 13.81
N SER A 106 9.00 10.99 13.07
CA SER A 106 7.89 11.70 12.45
C SER A 106 7.21 10.77 11.45
N ASP A 107 5.89 10.82 11.39
CA ASP A 107 5.09 10.12 10.41
C ASP A 107 4.46 11.12 9.45
N MET A 108 4.23 10.70 8.22
CA MET A 108 3.56 11.50 7.20
C MET A 108 2.11 11.03 7.10
N TYR A 109 1.23 11.97 6.83
CA TYR A 109 -0.21 11.72 6.67
C TYR A 109 -0.68 12.37 5.38
N PHE A 110 -1.50 11.66 4.64
CA PHE A 110 -2.21 12.24 3.50
C PHE A 110 -3.19 13.30 3.99
N PRO A 111 -3.25 14.51 3.39
CA PRO A 111 -4.16 15.57 3.82
C PRO A 111 -5.62 15.13 3.66
N GLY A 112 -6.39 15.24 4.72
CA GLY A 112 -7.82 14.89 4.71
C GLY A 112 -8.15 13.46 5.13
N GLU A 113 -7.18 12.56 5.23
CA GLU A 113 -7.43 11.25 5.81
C GLU A 113 -7.70 11.33 7.31
N GLY A 114 -8.99 11.15 7.67
CA GLY A 114 -9.49 10.54 8.91
C GLY A 114 -8.86 10.94 10.24
N GLU A 115 -8.35 12.18 10.39
CA GLU A 115 -7.91 12.64 11.70
C GLU A 115 -9.06 12.67 12.72
N GLU A 116 -10.28 12.89 12.25
CA GLU A 116 -11.46 13.00 13.10
C GLU A 116 -11.96 11.65 13.59
N ASP A 117 -11.64 10.56 12.89
CA ASP A 117 -12.15 9.22 13.20
C ASP A 117 -11.23 8.36 14.06
N LYS A 118 -10.02 8.81 14.37
CA LYS A 118 -9.06 8.03 15.17
C LYS A 118 -9.01 8.54 16.61
N ILE A 119 -9.03 7.63 17.58
CA ILE A 119 -8.71 7.97 18.96
C ILE A 119 -7.21 7.80 19.21
N ASN A 120 -6.68 8.52 20.22
CA ASN A 120 -5.29 8.35 20.61
C ASN A 120 -5.05 6.99 21.25
N TYR A 121 -3.90 6.38 20.97
CA TYR A 121 -3.53 5.15 21.62
C TYR A 121 -2.05 5.10 22.01
N ILE A 122 -1.74 4.27 22.98
CA ILE A 122 -0.40 3.99 23.45
C ILE A 122 -0.13 2.50 23.28
N SER A 123 0.98 2.16 22.63
CA SER A 123 1.45 0.76 22.58
C SER A 123 2.35 0.46 23.77
N LEU A 124 2.07 -0.63 24.45
CA LEU A 124 2.88 -1.16 25.54
C LEU A 124 3.46 -2.51 25.17
N SER A 125 4.73 -2.72 25.54
CA SER A 125 5.27 -4.07 25.63
C SER A 125 4.67 -4.83 26.81
N HIS A 126 4.74 -6.15 26.79
CA HIS A 126 4.29 -6.98 27.92
C HIS A 126 4.97 -6.57 29.24
N ALA A 127 6.29 -6.35 29.24
CA ALA A 127 7.02 -5.92 30.42
C ALA A 127 6.58 -4.54 30.94
N ALA A 128 6.29 -3.60 30.05
CA ALA A 128 5.76 -2.29 30.43
C ALA A 128 4.34 -2.40 31.01
N ALA A 129 3.50 -3.25 30.43
CA ALA A 129 2.16 -3.49 30.94
C ALA A 129 2.16 -4.08 32.35
N LYS A 130 3.03 -5.04 32.63
CA LYS A 130 3.23 -5.59 34.02
C LYS A 130 3.59 -4.52 35.03
N LYS A 131 4.44 -3.55 34.67
CA LYS A 131 4.84 -2.45 35.57
C LYS A 131 3.70 -1.44 35.79
N ILE A 132 2.93 -1.14 34.76
CA ILE A 132 1.83 -0.16 34.80
C ILE A 132 0.60 -0.73 35.52
N PHE A 133 0.36 -2.02 35.33
CA PHE A 133 -0.77 -2.74 35.90
C PHE A 133 -0.33 -3.89 36.81
N PRO A 134 0.33 -3.62 37.95
CA PRO A 134 0.95 -4.66 38.79
C PRO A 134 -0.06 -5.61 39.43
N LYS A 135 -1.31 -5.20 39.57
CA LYS A 135 -2.41 -6.03 40.08
C LYS A 135 -2.98 -7.02 39.04
N TRP A 136 -2.57 -6.88 37.79
CA TRP A 136 -3.02 -7.76 36.71
C TRP A 136 -2.00 -8.85 36.46
N ASN A 137 -2.50 -10.08 36.40
CA ASN A 137 -1.65 -11.20 35.98
C ASN A 137 -1.49 -11.20 34.46
N MET A 138 -0.60 -10.34 33.95
CA MET A 138 -0.34 -10.20 32.52
C MET A 138 0.14 -11.49 31.85
N ASP A 139 0.85 -12.35 32.61
CA ASP A 139 1.30 -13.64 32.08
C ASP A 139 0.11 -14.60 31.86
N SER A 140 -0.84 -14.59 32.80
CA SER A 140 -2.11 -15.32 32.63
C SER A 140 -2.92 -14.82 31.44
N PHE A 141 -3.00 -13.49 31.24
CA PHE A 141 -3.66 -12.91 30.07
C PHE A 141 -2.98 -13.30 28.75
N VAL A 142 -1.64 -13.29 28.73
CA VAL A 142 -0.87 -13.74 27.56
C VAL A 142 -1.05 -15.25 27.32
N ALA A 143 -1.04 -16.05 28.36
CA ALA A 143 -1.32 -17.48 28.25
C ALA A 143 -2.75 -17.72 27.75
N GLN A 144 -3.74 -16.99 28.27
CA GLN A 144 -5.14 -17.07 27.84
C GLN A 144 -5.32 -16.57 26.40
N SER A 145 -4.53 -15.58 25.96
CA SER A 145 -4.56 -15.12 24.56
C SER A 145 -4.13 -16.19 23.54
N LYS A 146 -3.37 -17.18 23.99
CA LYS A 146 -2.97 -18.35 23.21
C LYS A 146 -3.97 -19.51 23.36
N SER A 147 -4.88 -19.46 24.34
CA SER A 147 -5.91 -20.46 24.58
C SER A 147 -7.19 -20.12 23.81
N ALA A 148 -8.00 -21.15 23.59
CA ALA A 148 -9.20 -21.07 22.76
C ALA A 148 -10.40 -20.35 23.40
N SER A 149 -10.29 -19.89 24.64
CA SER A 149 -11.41 -19.32 25.38
C SER A 149 -11.45 -17.79 25.25
N PRO A 150 -12.61 -17.19 24.95
CA PRO A 150 -12.78 -15.74 25.07
C PRO A 150 -12.42 -15.30 26.49
N PHE A 151 -11.92 -14.06 26.61
CA PHE A 151 -11.75 -13.47 27.93
C PHE A 151 -13.13 -13.36 28.60
N ALA A 152 -13.27 -13.93 29.78
CA ALA A 152 -14.52 -13.78 30.53
C ALA A 152 -14.62 -12.32 31.01
N ALA A 153 -15.71 -11.65 30.64
CA ALA A 153 -15.97 -10.24 30.96
C ALA A 153 -15.99 -9.95 32.48
N ASP A 154 -16.33 -10.97 33.27
CA ASP A 154 -16.41 -10.93 34.73
C ASP A 154 -15.04 -10.90 35.45
N LYS A 155 -13.95 -11.16 34.74
CA LYS A 155 -12.57 -11.08 35.28
C LYS A 155 -11.89 -9.72 35.07
N VAL A 156 -12.59 -8.77 34.46
CA VAL A 156 -12.09 -7.43 34.24
C VAL A 156 -12.32 -6.60 35.50
N LEU A 157 -11.30 -6.48 36.32
CA LEU A 157 -11.33 -5.55 37.45
C LEU A 157 -11.39 -4.11 36.88
N PRO A 158 -12.43 -3.32 37.16
CA PRO A 158 -12.43 -1.93 36.83
C PRO A 158 -11.22 -1.28 37.51
N LEU A 159 -10.29 -0.79 36.73
CA LEU A 159 -9.18 -0.01 37.28
C LEU A 159 -9.76 1.34 37.66
N ASN A 160 -9.98 1.56 38.95
CA ASN A 160 -10.23 2.89 39.52
C ASN A 160 -8.99 3.80 39.41
N THR A 161 -8.30 3.70 38.29
CA THR A 161 -7.06 4.40 38.03
C THR A 161 -7.33 5.50 37.01
N SER A 162 -7.13 6.74 37.43
CA SER A 162 -7.11 7.86 36.49
C SER A 162 -5.88 7.76 35.62
N PHE A 163 -6.07 7.86 34.32
CA PHE A 163 -4.99 7.90 33.36
C PHE A 163 -4.83 9.33 32.83
N SER A 164 -3.63 9.89 32.95
CA SER A 164 -3.31 11.19 32.36
C SER A 164 -2.01 11.10 31.60
N PHE A 165 -2.04 11.55 30.35
CA PHE A 165 -0.88 11.57 29.48
C PHE A 165 -0.79 12.90 28.75
N ASN A 166 0.37 13.55 28.81
CA ASN A 166 0.64 14.80 28.12
C ASN A 166 1.67 14.56 27.03
N TYR A 167 1.40 15.05 25.83
CA TYR A 167 2.34 14.99 24.71
C TYR A 167 2.18 16.21 23.81
N LYS A 168 3.23 16.50 23.06
CA LYS A 168 3.23 17.57 22.04
C LYS A 168 3.57 16.95 20.71
N LYS A 169 2.73 17.18 19.71
CA LYS A 169 3.03 16.91 18.29
C LYS A 169 3.29 18.23 17.58
N THR A 170 4.32 18.26 16.76
CA THR A 170 4.56 19.36 15.84
C THR A 170 4.17 18.87 14.44
N ARG A 171 3.37 19.65 13.72
CA ARG A 171 3.00 19.36 12.33
C ARG A 171 3.74 20.31 11.44
N GLN A 172 4.20 19.78 10.31
CA GLN A 172 4.77 20.55 9.23
C GLN A 172 4.10 20.11 7.94
N LEU A 173 3.61 21.06 7.16
CA LEU A 173 3.16 20.81 5.80
C LEU A 173 4.37 20.58 4.90
N VAL A 174 4.32 19.52 4.13
CA VAL A 174 5.27 19.24 3.07
C VAL A 174 4.47 19.22 1.77
N ASN A 175 4.88 20.04 0.82
CA ASN A 175 4.26 20.05 -0.51
C ASN A 175 4.93 18.99 -1.36
N ALA A 176 4.13 18.19 -2.04
CA ALA A 176 4.53 17.25 -3.06
C ALA A 176 3.72 17.51 -4.33
N SER A 177 4.21 17.14 -5.48
CA SER A 177 3.55 17.37 -6.77
C SER A 177 3.69 16.15 -7.65
N ASN A 178 2.65 15.82 -8.40
CA ASN A 178 2.79 14.98 -9.57
C ASN A 178 3.23 15.87 -10.74
N VAL A 179 4.09 15.34 -11.60
CA VAL A 179 4.54 16.04 -12.81
C VAL A 179 3.85 15.41 -14.00
N ILE A 180 3.15 16.24 -14.79
CA ILE A 180 2.38 15.79 -15.94
C ILE A 180 2.90 16.50 -17.19
N GLY A 181 3.27 15.71 -18.20
CA GLY A 181 3.53 16.16 -19.55
C GLY A 181 2.54 15.52 -20.53
N ILE A 182 2.20 16.21 -21.62
CA ILE A 182 1.29 15.67 -22.62
C ILE A 182 1.85 15.77 -24.04
N ILE A 183 1.51 14.78 -24.85
CA ILE A 183 1.58 14.87 -26.30
C ILE A 183 0.14 14.81 -26.80
N GLU A 184 -0.39 15.97 -27.20
CA GLU A 184 -1.76 16.08 -27.70
C GLU A 184 -1.95 15.18 -28.94
N GLY A 185 -3.04 14.41 -28.94
CA GLY A 185 -3.43 13.55 -30.04
C GLY A 185 -3.95 14.32 -31.27
N THR A 186 -4.27 13.60 -32.32
CA THR A 186 -4.80 14.19 -33.54
C THR A 186 -6.35 14.16 -33.54
N ASP A 187 -6.95 13.14 -34.12
CA ASP A 187 -8.41 13.03 -34.28
C ASP A 187 -9.15 12.46 -33.05
N LYS A 188 -8.41 11.91 -32.06
CA LYS A 188 -8.93 11.38 -30.80
C LYS A 188 -8.29 12.05 -29.59
N LYS A 189 -8.02 13.34 -29.69
CA LYS A 189 -7.29 14.11 -28.67
C LYS A 189 -7.94 14.16 -27.30
N ASP A 190 -9.23 13.92 -27.19
CA ASP A 190 -10.01 13.89 -25.95
C ASP A 190 -10.10 12.50 -25.32
N GLU A 191 -9.37 11.53 -25.84
CA GLU A 191 -9.14 10.19 -25.29
C GLU A 191 -7.67 10.06 -24.87
N TYR A 192 -7.39 9.38 -23.76
CA TYR A 192 -6.09 9.42 -23.10
C TYR A 192 -5.46 8.03 -22.94
N VAL A 193 -4.15 7.99 -23.08
CA VAL A 193 -3.28 6.87 -22.70
C VAL A 193 -2.26 7.39 -21.69
N PHE A 194 -2.25 6.83 -20.51
CA PHE A 194 -1.30 7.21 -19.45
C PHE A 194 -0.07 6.31 -19.49
N LEU A 195 1.08 6.93 -19.22
CA LEU A 195 2.35 6.29 -18.95
C LEU A 195 2.84 6.83 -17.62
N THR A 196 2.88 5.96 -16.61
CA THR A 196 3.13 6.36 -15.22
C THR A 196 4.34 5.66 -14.63
N GLY A 197 4.92 6.28 -13.61
CA GLY A 197 5.97 5.78 -12.75
C GLY A 197 6.16 6.76 -11.59
N HIS A 198 6.77 6.34 -10.48
CA HIS A 198 6.98 7.25 -9.36
C HIS A 198 8.40 7.81 -9.34
N TYR A 199 8.56 9.04 -8.84
CA TYR A 199 9.87 9.69 -8.80
C TYR A 199 10.39 9.93 -7.37
N ASP A 200 9.60 9.61 -6.37
CA ASP A 200 10.06 9.60 -4.97
C ASP A 200 10.72 8.26 -4.62
N HIS A 201 11.59 8.29 -3.63
CA HIS A 201 12.15 7.10 -3.00
C HIS A 201 12.41 7.38 -1.50
N LEU A 202 13.03 6.45 -0.79
CA LEU A 202 13.21 6.50 0.67
C LEU A 202 14.15 7.64 1.14
N GLY A 203 14.94 8.22 0.26
CA GLY A 203 15.82 9.34 0.55
C GLY A 203 16.99 8.99 1.46
N LYS A 204 17.22 9.76 2.53
CA LYS A 204 18.34 9.56 3.46
C LYS A 204 17.86 9.08 4.81
N LYS A 205 18.41 7.96 5.29
CA LYS A 205 18.06 7.36 6.58
C LYS A 205 19.32 6.86 7.30
N ASP A 206 19.49 7.28 8.56
CA ASP A 206 20.62 6.88 9.41
C ASP A 206 22.01 7.13 8.77
N GLY A 207 22.14 8.26 8.04
CA GLY A 207 23.36 8.63 7.34
C GLY A 207 23.57 7.95 5.98
N LYS A 208 22.76 6.97 5.62
CA LYS A 208 22.82 6.25 4.34
C LYS A 208 21.85 6.85 3.34
N ILE A 209 22.25 6.95 2.08
CA ILE A 209 21.39 7.33 0.95
C ILE A 209 20.78 6.05 0.39
N TYR A 210 19.49 6.09 0.14
CA TYR A 210 18.73 5.08 -0.61
C TYR A 210 18.53 5.67 -2.00
N TYR A 211 19.23 5.13 -2.97
CA TYR A 211 19.32 5.75 -4.30
C TYR A 211 18.09 5.52 -5.16
N GLY A 212 17.45 4.34 -5.04
CA GLY A 212 16.27 4.03 -5.83
C GLY A 212 16.55 4.00 -7.33
N ALA A 213 17.67 3.40 -7.75
CA ALA A 213 18.03 3.38 -9.16
C ALA A 213 17.07 2.54 -10.00
N ASP A 214 16.60 1.43 -9.41
CA ASP A 214 15.56 0.60 -9.99
C ASP A 214 14.18 0.99 -9.48
N ASP A 215 14.04 1.22 -8.19
CA ASP A 215 12.82 1.59 -7.46
C ASP A 215 12.78 3.12 -7.12
N ASP A 216 12.23 4.03 -7.94
CA ASP A 216 11.72 3.79 -9.28
C ASP A 216 12.43 4.70 -10.29
N GLY A 217 13.77 4.84 -10.17
CA GLY A 217 14.58 5.55 -11.17
C GLY A 217 14.40 4.95 -12.58
N SER A 218 14.26 3.62 -12.66
CA SER A 218 14.06 2.92 -13.93
C SER A 218 12.70 3.26 -14.55
N GLY A 219 11.61 3.27 -13.80
CA GLY A 219 10.30 3.63 -14.31
C GLY A 219 10.17 5.12 -14.66
N THR A 220 10.62 6.01 -13.77
CA THR A 220 10.65 7.45 -14.05
C THR A 220 11.44 7.76 -15.33
N CYS A 221 12.64 7.18 -15.52
CA CYS A 221 13.40 7.36 -16.74
C CYS A 221 12.71 6.74 -17.96
N ALA A 222 12.02 5.62 -17.81
CA ALA A 222 11.22 5.02 -18.89
C ALA A 222 10.12 5.97 -19.37
N VAL A 223 9.37 6.59 -18.45
CA VAL A 223 8.35 7.60 -18.78
C VAL A 223 8.96 8.76 -19.56
N LEU A 224 10.11 9.28 -19.13
CA LEU A 224 10.81 10.38 -19.81
C LEU A 224 11.31 9.97 -21.22
N GLN A 225 11.85 8.79 -21.37
CA GLN A 225 12.33 8.28 -22.67
C GLN A 225 11.17 8.06 -23.65
N MET A 226 10.07 7.52 -23.17
CA MET A 226 8.86 7.37 -24.00
C MET A 226 8.29 8.73 -24.39
N ALA A 227 8.30 9.72 -23.49
CA ALA A 227 7.87 11.08 -23.80
C ALA A 227 8.73 11.69 -24.93
N ALA A 228 10.05 11.52 -24.87
CA ALA A 228 10.95 11.97 -25.94
C ALA A 228 10.67 11.28 -27.28
N ALA A 229 10.41 9.96 -27.26
CA ALA A 229 10.08 9.19 -28.47
C ALA A 229 8.75 9.64 -29.10
N PHE A 230 7.69 9.82 -28.32
CA PHE A 230 6.41 10.33 -28.80
C PHE A 230 6.51 11.77 -29.32
N ALA A 231 7.29 12.63 -28.64
CA ALA A 231 7.53 14.01 -29.08
C ALA A 231 8.24 14.03 -30.44
N LYS A 232 9.26 13.20 -30.62
CA LYS A 232 9.95 13.04 -31.90
C LYS A 232 9.01 12.57 -33.00
N ALA A 233 8.22 11.54 -32.76
CA ALA A 233 7.26 11.04 -33.71
C ALA A 233 6.25 12.13 -34.12
N LYS A 234 5.74 12.91 -33.18
CA LYS A 234 4.84 14.06 -33.46
C LYS A 234 5.54 15.13 -34.30
N ALA A 235 6.78 15.47 -34.00
CA ALA A 235 7.56 16.46 -34.77
C ALA A 235 7.80 16.00 -36.22
N GLU A 236 7.86 14.68 -36.47
CA GLU A 236 7.97 14.09 -37.79
C GLU A 236 6.61 13.90 -38.51
N GLY A 237 5.54 14.47 -37.96
CA GLY A 237 4.18 14.35 -38.52
C GLY A 237 3.50 12.97 -38.29
N LYS A 238 4.07 12.16 -37.42
CA LYS A 238 3.56 10.81 -37.05
C LYS A 238 3.04 10.79 -35.62
N GLY A 239 2.34 11.85 -35.20
CA GLY A 239 1.77 11.92 -33.85
C GLY A 239 0.72 10.86 -33.57
N PRO A 240 0.49 10.50 -32.28
CA PRO A 240 -0.55 9.56 -31.91
C PRO A 240 -1.97 10.14 -32.16
N ARG A 241 -2.95 9.28 -32.33
CA ARG A 241 -4.36 9.72 -32.47
C ARG A 241 -4.92 10.16 -31.12
N ARG A 242 -4.65 9.41 -30.04
CA ARG A 242 -5.02 9.76 -28.65
C ARG A 242 -3.95 10.59 -27.99
N THR A 243 -4.35 11.44 -27.09
CA THR A 243 -3.40 12.18 -26.24
C THR A 243 -2.67 11.23 -25.30
N ILE A 244 -1.34 11.30 -25.31
CA ILE A 244 -0.51 10.57 -24.37
C ILE A 244 -0.24 11.48 -23.16
N VAL A 245 -0.49 10.96 -21.98
CA VAL A 245 -0.23 11.62 -20.70
C VAL A 245 0.93 10.90 -20.02
N PHE A 246 2.03 11.59 -19.87
CA PHE A 246 3.20 11.13 -19.11
C PHE A 246 3.09 11.71 -17.72
N MET A 247 3.01 10.86 -16.71
CA MET A 247 2.85 11.32 -15.34
C MET A 247 3.86 10.62 -14.42
N THR A 248 4.75 11.40 -13.82
CA THR A 248 5.54 10.90 -12.69
C THR A 248 4.90 11.36 -11.39
N VAL A 249 4.65 10.40 -10.51
CA VAL A 249 3.92 10.64 -9.27
C VAL A 249 4.84 10.69 -8.06
N SER A 250 4.37 11.32 -7.00
CA SER A 250 5.09 11.47 -5.73
C SER A 250 4.34 10.79 -4.59
N GLY A 251 5.08 10.26 -3.64
CA GLY A 251 4.51 9.65 -2.44
C GLY A 251 3.98 8.23 -2.65
N GLU A 252 4.47 7.53 -3.66
CA GLU A 252 4.24 6.10 -3.85
C GLU A 252 4.69 5.33 -2.62
N GLU A 253 5.90 5.60 -2.15
CA GLU A 253 6.57 5.02 -0.97
C GLU A 253 5.85 5.30 0.37
N LYS A 254 4.82 6.13 0.34
CA LYS A 254 3.96 6.45 1.50
C LYS A 254 2.58 5.82 1.41
N GLY A 255 2.32 5.06 0.35
CA GLY A 255 1.08 4.35 0.10
C GLY A 255 0.32 4.88 -1.11
N LEU A 256 1.01 5.06 -2.23
CA LEU A 256 0.45 5.42 -3.55
C LEU A 256 -0.23 6.80 -3.56
N TRP A 257 0.25 7.77 -2.76
CA TRP A 257 -0.48 9.01 -2.52
C TRP A 257 -0.64 9.89 -3.76
N GLY A 258 0.37 9.94 -4.62
CA GLY A 258 0.32 10.78 -5.81
C GLY A 258 -0.72 10.31 -6.81
N SER A 259 -0.74 9.03 -7.11
CA SER A 259 -1.74 8.43 -7.99
C SER A 259 -3.14 8.42 -7.38
N GLU A 260 -3.25 8.23 -6.05
CA GLU A 260 -4.52 8.36 -5.33
C GLU A 260 -5.10 9.77 -5.46
N TYR A 261 -4.28 10.79 -5.18
CA TYR A 261 -4.69 12.17 -5.33
C TYR A 261 -5.13 12.49 -6.77
N TYR A 262 -4.35 12.03 -7.76
CA TYR A 262 -4.68 12.24 -9.17
C TYR A 262 -6.01 11.59 -9.53
N THR A 263 -6.22 10.33 -9.18
CA THR A 263 -7.43 9.59 -9.55
C THR A 263 -8.69 10.03 -8.79
N ASP A 264 -8.53 10.68 -7.65
CA ASP A 264 -9.61 11.34 -6.90
C ASP A 264 -9.89 12.77 -7.41
N HIS A 265 -8.90 13.43 -8.03
CA HIS A 265 -8.98 14.79 -8.57
C HIS A 265 -8.41 14.84 -10.01
N PRO A 266 -8.97 14.08 -10.96
CA PRO A 266 -8.37 13.91 -12.27
C PRO A 266 -8.45 15.19 -13.10
N ILE A 267 -7.33 15.59 -13.73
CA ILE A 267 -7.28 16.70 -14.71
C ILE A 267 -7.86 16.21 -16.05
N PHE A 268 -7.59 14.97 -16.43
CA PHE A 268 -8.15 14.33 -17.61
C PHE A 268 -9.16 13.27 -17.18
N SER A 269 -10.32 13.20 -17.84
CA SER A 269 -11.40 12.30 -17.47
C SER A 269 -10.95 10.84 -17.45
N LEU A 270 -11.20 10.14 -16.36
CA LEU A 270 -10.91 8.71 -16.24
C LEU A 270 -11.82 7.86 -17.16
N ASP A 271 -13.03 8.34 -17.47
CA ASP A 271 -13.93 7.68 -18.43
C ASP A 271 -13.40 7.76 -19.87
N LYS A 272 -12.58 8.77 -20.16
CA LYS A 272 -11.88 8.96 -21.43
C LYS A 272 -10.47 8.39 -21.45
N THR A 273 -10.01 7.83 -20.35
CA THR A 273 -8.69 7.21 -20.23
C THR A 273 -8.79 5.76 -20.71
N SER A 274 -8.15 5.44 -21.83
CA SER A 274 -8.18 4.08 -22.42
C SER A 274 -7.40 3.10 -21.55
N VAL A 275 -6.24 3.51 -21.05
CA VAL A 275 -5.36 2.66 -20.25
C VAL A 275 -4.40 3.50 -19.42
N ASP A 276 -3.96 2.96 -18.28
CA ASP A 276 -2.72 3.34 -17.62
C ASP A 276 -1.67 2.22 -17.78
N LEU A 277 -0.49 2.58 -18.30
CA LEU A 277 0.67 1.70 -18.44
C LEU A 277 1.72 2.14 -17.41
N ASN A 278 1.70 1.49 -16.25
CA ASN A 278 2.59 1.79 -15.14
C ASN A 278 3.92 1.04 -15.27
N THR A 279 4.99 1.73 -14.97
CA THR A 279 6.35 1.19 -15.02
C THR A 279 7.02 1.46 -13.68
N ASP A 280 7.34 0.39 -12.96
CA ASP A 280 7.95 0.46 -11.65
C ASP A 280 8.90 -0.74 -11.47
N MET A 281 10.19 -0.47 -11.31
CA MET A 281 11.26 -1.46 -11.28
C MET A 281 11.29 -2.32 -12.55
N VAL A 282 11.95 -1.83 -13.58
CA VAL A 282 12.13 -2.55 -14.86
C VAL A 282 13.58 -2.63 -15.31
N GLY A 283 14.51 -2.18 -14.49
CA GLY A 283 15.93 -2.06 -14.81
C GLY A 283 16.78 -3.27 -14.42
N ARG A 284 16.28 -4.17 -13.59
CA ARG A 284 17.05 -5.27 -13.01
C ARG A 284 16.55 -6.65 -13.44
N THR A 285 17.04 -7.67 -12.77
CA THR A 285 16.60 -9.05 -12.93
C THR A 285 16.19 -9.64 -11.59
N ASP A 286 15.14 -10.46 -11.59
CA ASP A 286 14.69 -11.19 -10.42
C ASP A 286 15.72 -12.27 -10.05
N THR A 287 16.31 -12.13 -8.87
CA THR A 287 17.30 -13.09 -8.36
C THR A 287 16.70 -14.44 -7.95
N GLU A 288 15.37 -14.51 -7.85
CA GLU A 288 14.65 -15.75 -7.55
C GLU A 288 14.11 -16.46 -8.80
N ARG A 289 14.28 -15.86 -10.00
CA ARG A 289 13.85 -16.46 -11.26
C ARG A 289 14.76 -17.64 -11.64
N LYS A 290 14.16 -18.82 -11.75
CA LYS A 290 14.89 -20.09 -11.98
C LYS A 290 14.78 -20.61 -13.42
N THR A 291 14.14 -19.87 -14.31
CA THR A 291 13.96 -20.22 -15.72
C THR A 291 15.18 -19.80 -16.56
N SER A 292 15.38 -20.42 -17.72
CA SER A 292 16.51 -20.13 -18.61
C SER A 292 16.45 -18.75 -19.27
N ASP A 293 15.36 -18.01 -19.09
CA ASP A 293 15.09 -16.71 -19.73
C ASP A 293 15.39 -15.50 -18.85
N THR A 294 16.28 -15.65 -17.85
CA THR A 294 16.59 -14.60 -16.85
C THR A 294 17.02 -13.26 -17.42
N LEU A 295 17.45 -13.20 -18.65
CA LEU A 295 17.85 -11.97 -19.36
C LEU A 295 16.91 -11.57 -20.50
N ASN A 296 15.72 -12.17 -20.59
CA ASN A 296 14.78 -11.88 -21.68
C ASN A 296 13.32 -11.98 -21.23
N TYR A 297 12.95 -11.34 -20.15
CA TYR A 297 11.58 -11.40 -19.60
C TYR A 297 11.12 -10.06 -19.06
N VAL A 298 9.83 -9.95 -18.82
CA VAL A 298 9.17 -8.93 -18.00
C VAL A 298 7.94 -9.54 -17.32
N TYR A 299 7.70 -9.18 -16.07
CA TYR A 299 6.42 -9.47 -15.44
C TYR A 299 5.38 -8.46 -15.86
N VAL A 300 4.18 -8.94 -16.19
CA VAL A 300 3.05 -8.12 -16.63
C VAL A 300 1.86 -8.41 -15.74
N ILE A 301 1.36 -7.39 -15.07
CA ILE A 301 0.26 -7.45 -14.12
C ILE A 301 -0.93 -6.67 -14.68
N GLY A 302 -2.14 -7.19 -14.52
CA GLY A 302 -3.38 -6.56 -15.01
C GLY A 302 -3.83 -7.01 -16.40
N HIS A 303 -3.10 -7.92 -17.05
CA HIS A 303 -3.31 -8.33 -18.44
C HIS A 303 -4.71 -8.88 -18.75
N ASN A 304 -5.34 -9.53 -17.79
CA ASN A 304 -6.67 -10.16 -17.89
C ASN A 304 -7.70 -9.53 -16.96
N LYS A 305 -7.44 -8.30 -16.47
CA LYS A 305 -8.31 -7.54 -15.58
C LYS A 305 -8.83 -6.30 -16.29
N LEU A 306 -10.09 -5.95 -16.01
CA LEU A 306 -10.78 -4.76 -16.51
C LEU A 306 -11.01 -4.71 -18.02
N SER A 307 -10.14 -5.28 -18.85
CA SER A 307 -10.27 -5.27 -20.32
C SER A 307 -9.82 -6.57 -20.95
N SER A 308 -10.67 -7.15 -21.79
CA SER A 308 -10.34 -8.32 -22.60
C SER A 308 -9.38 -8.02 -23.77
N ASP A 309 -9.20 -6.75 -24.13
CA ASP A 309 -8.35 -6.34 -25.25
C ASP A 309 -6.84 -6.33 -24.90
N LEU A 310 -6.50 -6.11 -23.62
CA LEU A 310 -5.13 -5.78 -23.17
C LEU A 310 -4.11 -6.87 -23.51
N GLN A 311 -4.41 -8.10 -23.12
CA GLN A 311 -3.48 -9.23 -23.31
C GLN A 311 -3.09 -9.38 -24.78
N GLY A 312 -4.08 -9.46 -25.67
CA GLY A 312 -3.83 -9.66 -27.10
C GLY A 312 -3.02 -8.54 -27.74
N ILE A 313 -3.24 -7.29 -27.33
CA ILE A 313 -2.49 -6.15 -27.83
C ILE A 313 -1.04 -6.22 -27.33
N ASN A 314 -0.83 -6.38 -26.04
CA ASN A 314 0.50 -6.41 -25.45
C ASN A 314 1.35 -7.58 -25.99
N GLU A 315 0.79 -8.78 -26.07
CA GLU A 315 1.46 -9.95 -26.64
C GLU A 315 1.76 -9.77 -28.14
N GLY A 316 0.82 -9.18 -28.88
CA GLY A 316 0.99 -8.89 -30.30
C GLY A 316 2.13 -7.93 -30.58
N GLU A 317 2.22 -6.82 -29.83
CA GLU A 317 3.28 -5.84 -29.98
C GLU A 317 4.63 -6.38 -29.48
N ASN A 318 4.63 -7.14 -28.38
CA ASN A 318 5.84 -7.83 -27.92
C ASN A 318 6.38 -8.81 -28.98
N LYS A 319 5.51 -9.61 -29.59
CA LYS A 319 5.90 -10.57 -30.64
C LYS A 319 6.54 -9.88 -31.84
N LYS A 320 6.03 -8.70 -32.25
CA LYS A 320 6.55 -7.94 -33.40
C LYS A 320 7.88 -7.27 -33.13
N HIS A 321 8.08 -6.75 -31.90
CA HIS A 321 9.13 -5.76 -31.66
C HIS A 321 10.22 -6.19 -30.69
N THR A 322 9.90 -7.00 -29.69
CA THR A 322 10.85 -7.27 -28.58
C THR A 322 11.05 -8.74 -28.23
N GLN A 323 10.03 -9.58 -28.40
CA GLN A 323 10.08 -11.01 -28.13
C GLN A 323 10.58 -11.35 -26.72
N LEU A 324 10.15 -10.56 -25.72
CA LEU A 324 10.34 -10.86 -24.32
C LEU A 324 9.43 -12.03 -23.91
N VAL A 325 9.85 -12.80 -22.92
CA VAL A 325 8.94 -13.70 -22.23
C VAL A 325 8.06 -12.86 -21.30
N LEU A 326 6.77 -12.80 -21.58
CA LEU A 326 5.79 -12.14 -20.72
C LEU A 326 5.38 -13.14 -19.63
N ASP A 327 5.64 -12.79 -18.39
CA ASP A 327 5.35 -13.66 -17.24
C ASP A 327 4.25 -13.01 -16.39
N TYR A 328 3.16 -13.73 -16.19
CA TYR A 328 1.95 -13.25 -15.52
C TYR A 328 1.80 -13.74 -14.07
N ARG A 329 2.84 -14.34 -13.49
CA ARG A 329 2.73 -14.98 -12.18
C ARG A 329 2.31 -14.05 -11.04
N PHE A 330 2.65 -12.76 -11.13
CA PHE A 330 2.27 -11.76 -10.14
C PHE A 330 0.85 -11.18 -10.35
N ASP A 331 0.17 -11.62 -11.39
CA ASP A 331 -1.23 -11.31 -11.64
C ASP A 331 -2.19 -12.33 -11.02
N ASP A 332 -1.62 -13.38 -10.44
CA ASP A 332 -2.35 -14.41 -9.69
C ASP A 332 -3.00 -13.78 -8.43
N PRO A 333 -4.32 -13.95 -8.23
CA PRO A 333 -5.00 -13.49 -7.02
C PRO A 333 -4.39 -14.03 -5.71
N ASP A 334 -3.79 -15.22 -5.76
CA ASP A 334 -3.13 -15.85 -4.61
C ASP A 334 -1.64 -15.47 -4.46
N ASP A 335 -1.12 -14.50 -5.24
CA ASP A 335 0.26 -14.02 -5.09
C ASP A 335 0.53 -13.59 -3.64
N PRO A 336 1.44 -14.28 -2.90
CA PRO A 336 1.73 -13.96 -1.51
C PRO A 336 2.37 -12.57 -1.33
N ASN A 337 2.97 -12.01 -2.39
CA ASN A 337 3.56 -10.68 -2.38
C ASN A 337 2.53 -9.60 -2.68
N ARG A 338 1.35 -9.96 -3.21
CA ARG A 338 0.25 -9.06 -3.56
C ARG A 338 0.70 -7.90 -4.47
N ILE A 339 1.51 -8.20 -5.46
CA ILE A 339 2.14 -7.20 -6.35
C ILE A 339 1.10 -6.33 -7.06
N TYR A 340 -0.07 -6.89 -7.41
CA TYR A 340 -1.16 -6.13 -8.03
C TYR A 340 -1.57 -4.85 -7.25
N PHE A 341 -1.33 -4.79 -5.93
CA PHE A 341 -1.74 -3.68 -5.07
C PHE A 341 -0.59 -2.73 -4.70
N ARG A 342 0.61 -2.91 -5.27
CA ARG A 342 1.82 -2.32 -4.72
C ARG A 342 2.47 -1.25 -5.58
N SER A 343 1.79 -0.77 -6.63
CA SER A 343 2.25 0.38 -7.39
C SER A 343 1.08 1.22 -7.90
N ASP A 344 1.36 2.34 -8.52
CA ASP A 344 0.43 3.43 -8.83
C ASP A 344 -0.73 3.06 -9.76
N HIS A 345 -0.54 2.04 -10.61
CA HIS A 345 -1.60 1.48 -11.45
C HIS A 345 -2.85 1.07 -10.67
N TYR A 346 -2.68 0.67 -9.40
CA TYR A 346 -3.80 0.21 -8.58
C TYR A 346 -4.85 1.31 -8.36
N ASN A 347 -4.42 2.56 -8.22
CA ASN A 347 -5.35 3.68 -8.06
C ASN A 347 -6.19 3.94 -9.33
N PHE A 348 -5.63 3.71 -10.52
CA PHE A 348 -6.39 3.71 -11.77
C PHE A 348 -7.33 2.51 -11.87
N ALA A 349 -6.83 1.31 -11.56
CA ALA A 349 -7.62 0.08 -11.60
C ALA A 349 -8.87 0.15 -10.71
N ARG A 350 -8.75 0.62 -9.46
CA ARG A 350 -9.90 0.75 -8.55
C ARG A 350 -10.96 1.76 -9.02
N LYS A 351 -10.62 2.64 -9.97
CA LYS A 351 -11.55 3.56 -10.65
C LYS A 351 -12.08 2.97 -11.96
N GLY A 352 -11.77 1.71 -12.27
CA GLY A 352 -12.24 1.01 -13.46
C GLY A 352 -11.49 1.36 -14.75
N VAL A 353 -10.31 1.98 -14.66
CA VAL A 353 -9.43 2.21 -15.80
C VAL A 353 -8.62 0.95 -16.07
N PRO A 354 -8.62 0.39 -17.29
CA PRO A 354 -7.72 -0.71 -17.66
C PRO A 354 -6.26 -0.36 -17.39
N ILE A 355 -5.49 -1.31 -16.86
CA ILE A 355 -4.09 -1.08 -16.52
C ILE A 355 -3.19 -2.22 -17.00
N LEU A 356 -1.93 -1.90 -17.29
CA LEU A 356 -0.83 -2.86 -17.23
C LEU A 356 0.27 -2.30 -16.33
N PHE A 357 0.77 -3.14 -15.46
CA PHE A 357 1.93 -2.84 -14.65
C PHE A 357 3.11 -3.74 -15.10
N PHE A 358 4.20 -3.11 -15.48
CA PHE A 358 5.43 -3.77 -15.93
C PHE A 358 6.45 -3.76 -14.81
N TYR A 359 7.00 -4.93 -14.51
CA TYR A 359 7.82 -5.17 -13.34
C TYR A 359 8.93 -6.19 -13.61
N ASP A 360 10.06 -6.09 -12.96
CA ASP A 360 11.20 -7.01 -13.13
C ASP A 360 11.32 -8.09 -12.05
N GLY A 361 10.63 -7.94 -10.92
CA GLY A 361 10.58 -8.93 -9.85
C GLY A 361 11.70 -8.85 -8.81
N MET A 362 12.55 -7.82 -8.84
CA MET A 362 13.72 -7.72 -7.94
C MET A 362 13.33 -7.31 -6.50
N LEU A 363 12.67 -8.19 -5.74
CA LEU A 363 12.28 -7.94 -4.36
C LEU A 363 13.35 -8.31 -3.31
N LYS A 364 14.21 -9.26 -3.59
CA LYS A 364 15.06 -9.86 -2.55
C LYS A 364 16.43 -9.23 -2.41
N ALA A 365 17.05 -8.84 -3.53
CA ALA A 365 18.42 -8.38 -3.51
C ALA A 365 18.56 -6.98 -2.92
N ASP A 366 18.07 -5.95 -3.61
CA ASP A 366 18.37 -4.55 -3.31
C ASP A 366 17.12 -3.67 -3.03
N TYR A 367 15.91 -4.21 -3.20
CA TYR A 367 14.68 -3.49 -2.94
C TYR A 367 14.68 -2.81 -1.56
N HIS A 368 14.43 -1.52 -1.52
CA HIS A 368 14.45 -0.69 -0.31
C HIS A 368 15.78 -0.73 0.46
N LYS A 369 16.90 -0.84 -0.26
CA LYS A 369 18.25 -0.84 0.31
C LYS A 369 19.14 0.25 -0.29
N PRO A 370 20.15 0.73 0.44
CA PRO A 370 21.14 1.66 -0.10
C PRO A 370 21.95 1.10 -1.28
N THR A 371 21.84 -0.19 -1.52
CA THR A 371 22.55 -0.90 -2.58
C THR A 371 21.76 -0.98 -3.90
N ASP A 372 20.59 -0.35 -3.98
CA ASP A 372 19.88 -0.12 -5.24
C ASP A 372 20.52 1.04 -5.99
N THR A 373 21.54 0.73 -6.77
CA THR A 373 22.45 1.68 -7.43
C THR A 373 22.47 1.50 -8.95
N VAL A 374 22.78 2.59 -9.67
CA VAL A 374 22.69 2.64 -11.13
C VAL A 374 23.64 1.66 -11.84
N ASP A 375 24.78 1.33 -11.25
CA ASP A 375 25.74 0.36 -11.78
C ASP A 375 25.19 -1.07 -11.89
N LYS A 376 24.07 -1.33 -11.23
CA LYS A 376 23.40 -2.63 -11.25
C LYS A 376 22.26 -2.72 -12.28
N ILE A 377 21.93 -1.65 -12.94
CA ILE A 377 20.91 -1.64 -14.00
C ILE A 377 21.43 -2.42 -15.22
N ASN A 378 20.63 -3.36 -15.69
CA ASN A 378 20.87 -4.04 -16.96
C ASN A 378 20.26 -3.22 -18.10
N PHE A 379 21.04 -2.24 -18.60
CA PHE A 379 20.56 -1.29 -19.60
C PHE A 379 20.06 -1.94 -20.89
N ALA A 380 20.63 -3.07 -21.31
CA ALA A 380 20.18 -3.77 -22.51
C ALA A 380 18.79 -4.38 -22.34
N LEU A 381 18.52 -5.03 -21.20
CA LEU A 381 17.21 -5.58 -20.89
C LEU A 381 16.21 -4.47 -20.59
N TYR A 382 16.63 -3.44 -19.87
CA TYR A 382 15.84 -2.25 -19.57
C TYR A 382 15.34 -1.56 -20.84
N GLU A 383 16.22 -1.27 -21.81
CA GLU A 383 15.84 -0.68 -23.08
C GLU A 383 14.81 -1.54 -23.83
N LYS A 384 15.01 -2.85 -23.81
CA LYS A 384 14.12 -3.79 -24.48
C LYS A 384 12.70 -3.80 -23.85
N ARG A 385 12.62 -3.71 -22.52
CA ARG A 385 11.34 -3.60 -21.79
C ARG A 385 10.65 -2.28 -22.09
N VAL A 386 11.36 -1.17 -21.99
CA VAL A 386 10.80 0.16 -22.27
C VAL A 386 10.31 0.27 -23.71
N ARG A 387 11.04 -0.29 -24.66
CA ARG A 387 10.62 -0.36 -26.07
C ARG A 387 9.33 -1.18 -26.26
N MET A 388 9.17 -2.28 -25.56
CA MET A 388 7.94 -3.07 -25.57
C MET A 388 6.76 -2.25 -25.04
N ILE A 389 6.94 -1.55 -23.90
CA ILE A 389 5.91 -0.68 -23.31
C ILE A 389 5.52 0.45 -24.29
N PHE A 390 6.52 1.07 -24.92
CA PHE A 390 6.29 2.10 -25.95
C PHE A 390 5.43 1.58 -27.09
N HIS A 391 5.72 0.39 -27.63
CA HIS A 391 4.93 -0.18 -28.73
C HIS A 391 3.51 -0.54 -28.32
N THR A 392 3.31 -1.03 -27.10
CA THR A 392 1.98 -1.26 -26.53
C THR A 392 1.20 0.04 -26.40
N ALA A 393 1.84 1.10 -25.86
CA ALA A 393 1.24 2.43 -25.77
C ALA A 393 0.89 2.99 -27.15
N TRP A 394 1.80 2.83 -28.12
CA TRP A 394 1.60 3.28 -29.51
C TRP A 394 0.41 2.59 -30.18
N ALA A 395 0.30 1.27 -30.03
CA ALA A 395 -0.80 0.50 -30.58
C ALA A 395 -2.14 0.94 -29.98
N ILE A 396 -2.22 1.10 -28.65
CA ILE A 396 -3.44 1.54 -27.98
C ILE A 396 -3.80 2.99 -28.37
N ALA A 397 -2.80 3.86 -28.48
CA ALA A 397 -3.02 5.26 -28.85
C ALA A 397 -3.55 5.44 -30.28
N ASN A 398 -3.26 4.50 -31.19
CA ASN A 398 -3.60 4.61 -32.61
C ASN A 398 -4.75 3.70 -33.09
N ARG A 399 -5.31 2.86 -32.23
CA ARG A 399 -6.46 2.02 -32.59
C ARG A 399 -7.76 2.84 -32.74
N ASP A 400 -8.75 2.28 -33.43
CA ASP A 400 -10.02 2.98 -33.66
C ASP A 400 -10.81 3.15 -32.36
N GLU A 401 -11.02 2.10 -31.61
CA GLU A 401 -11.81 2.13 -30.38
C GLU A 401 -10.94 2.23 -29.15
N MET A 402 -11.46 2.83 -28.10
CA MET A 402 -10.89 2.69 -26.75
C MET A 402 -10.87 1.23 -26.32
N LEU A 403 -10.05 0.88 -25.35
CA LEU A 403 -10.12 -0.45 -24.75
C LEU A 403 -11.48 -0.69 -24.13
N LYS A 404 -12.00 -1.90 -24.31
CA LYS A 404 -13.22 -2.34 -23.63
C LYS A 404 -13.00 -2.35 -22.12
N ARG A 405 -14.06 -2.05 -21.38
CA ARG A 405 -14.11 -2.20 -19.92
C ARG A 405 -15.14 -3.28 -19.60
N ASP A 406 -14.85 -4.50 -20.02
CA ASP A 406 -15.79 -5.62 -20.05
C ASP A 406 -15.52 -6.71 -19.00
N ILE A 407 -14.44 -6.56 -18.22
CA ILE A 407 -14.12 -7.45 -17.11
C ILE A 407 -14.36 -6.67 -15.81
N PRO A 408 -15.31 -7.11 -14.96
CA PRO A 408 -15.59 -6.43 -13.70
C PRO A 408 -14.42 -6.58 -12.73
N LEU A 409 -14.13 -5.52 -11.97
CA LEU A 409 -13.19 -5.57 -10.87
C LEU A 409 -13.73 -6.53 -9.80
N SER A 410 -13.01 -7.60 -9.50
CA SER A 410 -13.42 -8.55 -8.46
C SER A 410 -13.35 -7.92 -7.07
N GLU A 411 -14.10 -8.46 -6.08
CA GLU A 411 -14.01 -8.00 -4.69
C GLU A 411 -12.60 -8.21 -4.09
N GLU A 412 -11.86 -9.18 -4.59
CA GLU A 412 -10.48 -9.47 -4.17
C GLU A 412 -9.46 -8.46 -4.71
N THR A 413 -9.83 -7.73 -5.76
CA THR A 413 -9.00 -6.69 -6.41
C THR A 413 -9.45 -5.26 -6.09
N ARG A 414 -10.42 -5.09 -5.18
CA ARG A 414 -10.91 -3.79 -4.69
C ARG A 414 -10.15 -3.27 -3.48
#